data_a8c1eba5b61d83318d8bead75f3ad55a
#
_entry.id   a8c1eba5b61d83318d8bead75f3ad55a
#
_cell.length_a   1.000
_cell.length_b   1.000
_cell.length_c   1.000
_cell.angle_alpha   90.00
_cell.angle_beta   90.00
_cell.angle_gamma   90.00
#
_symmetry.space_group_name_H-M   'P 1'
#
loop_
_entity.id
_entity.type
_entity.pdbx_description
1 polymer ?
#
loop_
_entity_poly.entity_id
_entity_poly.type
_entity_poly.pdbx_seq_one_letter_code
_entity_poly.pdbx_strand_id
1 'polypeptide(L)'
;MTGALLSGAVFFISSIVMADSADSVLVDKSDEKLYLLKDGAVIAEYSVAFGANPVGHKQQAGDERTPEGRYILDYKKADSDYYKAIHISYPNEQDKQSAASRGQDPGGAIMIHGQRNWFGWLSFITQQFNWTDGCIAVTNDEMDEIWRLVPVNTPIEIRE
;
A
#
# COMPACT_ATOMS: atom_id res chain seq x y z
N MET A 1 15.63 -33.89 -60.66
CA MET A 1 15.92 -32.64 -59.91
C MET A 1 14.79 -32.45 -58.91
N THR A 2 15.00 -32.93 -57.70
CA THR A 2 14.02 -32.88 -56.61
C THR A 2 14.50 -31.81 -55.59
N GLY A 3 13.83 -30.66 -55.61
CA GLY A 3 14.09 -29.57 -54.63
C GLY A 3 13.37 -29.81 -53.29
N ALA A 4 14.10 -29.94 -52.23
CA ALA A 4 13.57 -30.01 -50.88
C ALA A 4 13.35 -28.58 -50.31
N LEU A 5 12.10 -28.27 -50.01
CA LEU A 5 11.72 -27.06 -49.28
C LEU A 5 11.96 -27.28 -47.78
N LEU A 6 12.97 -26.60 -47.21
CA LEU A 6 13.15 -26.50 -45.78
C LEU A 6 12.17 -25.44 -45.20
N SER A 7 11.15 -25.90 -44.50
CA SER A 7 10.26 -25.05 -43.72
C SER A 7 10.93 -24.71 -42.36
N GLY A 8 11.43 -23.49 -42.23
CA GLY A 8 11.97 -23.00 -40.98
C GLY A 8 10.85 -22.58 -40.03
N ALA A 9 10.66 -23.32 -38.95
CA ALA A 9 9.75 -22.92 -37.87
C ALA A 9 10.38 -21.78 -37.04
N VAL A 10 9.79 -20.59 -37.08
CA VAL A 10 10.18 -19.48 -36.23
C VAL A 10 9.49 -19.66 -34.89
N PHE A 11 10.25 -20.02 -33.87
CA PHE A 11 9.77 -20.03 -32.48
C PHE A 11 9.77 -18.61 -31.95
N PHE A 12 8.59 -18.01 -31.75
CA PHE A 12 8.44 -16.81 -30.97
C PHE A 12 8.59 -17.17 -29.47
N ILE A 13 9.72 -16.85 -28.88
CA ILE A 13 9.90 -16.90 -27.43
C ILE A 13 9.17 -15.66 -26.90
N SER A 14 7.96 -15.85 -26.40
CA SER A 14 7.23 -14.82 -25.65
C SER A 14 7.96 -14.63 -24.31
N SER A 15 8.74 -13.58 -24.18
CA SER A 15 9.31 -13.18 -22.88
C SER A 15 8.17 -12.79 -21.97
N ILE A 16 7.85 -13.64 -20.99
CA ILE A 16 6.97 -13.26 -19.87
C ILE A 16 7.75 -12.19 -19.09
N VAL A 17 7.41 -10.93 -19.30
CA VAL A 17 7.86 -9.85 -18.43
C VAL A 17 7.14 -10.06 -17.11
N MET A 18 7.83 -10.69 -16.16
CA MET A 18 7.38 -10.73 -14.77
C MET A 18 7.41 -9.28 -14.30
N ALA A 19 6.27 -8.73 -13.94
CA ALA A 19 6.22 -7.41 -13.34
C ALA A 19 7.12 -7.42 -12.10
N ASP A 20 8.12 -6.56 -12.07
CA ASP A 20 9.07 -6.47 -10.97
C ASP A 20 8.32 -6.13 -9.67
N SER A 21 8.53 -6.94 -8.64
CA SER A 21 7.97 -6.66 -7.31
C SER A 21 8.67 -5.44 -6.72
N ALA A 22 7.91 -4.63 -6.00
CA ALA A 22 8.46 -3.52 -5.22
C ALA A 22 9.39 -4.07 -4.12
N ASP A 23 10.49 -3.38 -3.86
CA ASP A 23 11.37 -3.63 -2.74
C ASP A 23 11.17 -2.65 -1.59
N SER A 24 10.46 -1.55 -1.83
CA SER A 24 10.06 -0.58 -0.82
C SER A 24 8.81 0.20 -1.23
N VAL A 25 8.16 0.79 -0.23
CA VAL A 25 6.99 1.66 -0.40
C VAL A 25 7.28 3.00 0.25
N LEU A 26 6.94 4.08 -0.42
CA LEU A 26 6.97 5.43 0.12
C LEU A 26 5.56 6.00 0.11
N VAL A 27 5.16 6.59 1.23
CA VAL A 27 3.92 7.36 1.34
C VAL A 27 4.27 8.80 1.66
N ASP A 28 3.80 9.72 0.84
CA ASP A 28 3.93 11.16 1.03
C ASP A 28 2.53 11.70 1.37
N LYS A 29 2.35 12.14 2.61
CA LYS A 29 1.05 12.59 3.11
C LYS A 29 0.68 13.95 2.56
N SER A 30 1.66 14.83 2.36
CA SER A 30 1.43 16.17 1.81
C SER A 30 1.00 16.14 0.36
N ASP A 31 1.46 15.16 -0.41
CA ASP A 31 1.10 14.96 -1.81
C ASP A 31 -0.11 14.01 -1.98
N GLU A 32 -0.57 13.38 -0.89
CA GLU A 32 -1.61 12.32 -0.90
C GLU A 32 -1.27 11.18 -1.87
N LYS A 33 0.00 10.73 -1.83
CA LYS A 33 0.55 9.74 -2.76
C LYS A 33 1.19 8.54 -2.06
N LEU A 34 1.04 7.38 -2.69
CA LEU A 34 1.77 6.16 -2.38
C LEU A 34 2.58 5.77 -3.61
N TYR A 35 3.86 5.52 -3.43
CA TYR A 35 4.80 5.10 -4.46
C TYR A 35 5.31 3.71 -4.18
N LEU A 36 5.29 2.83 -5.17
CA LEU A 36 6.03 1.58 -5.16
C LEU A 36 7.40 1.81 -5.79
N LEU A 37 8.45 1.37 -5.10
CA LEU A 37 9.81 1.55 -5.56
C LEU A 37 10.48 0.20 -5.83
N LYS A 38 11.39 0.20 -6.81
CA LYS A 38 12.28 -0.89 -7.13
C LYS A 38 13.67 -0.31 -7.42
N ASP A 39 14.69 -0.76 -6.68
CA ASP A 39 16.06 -0.25 -6.78
C ASP A 39 16.14 1.30 -6.72
N GLY A 40 15.27 1.91 -5.89
CA GLY A 40 15.16 3.35 -5.71
C GLY A 40 14.38 4.10 -6.81
N ALA A 41 13.93 3.42 -7.86
CA ALA A 41 13.09 4.00 -8.92
C ALA A 41 11.61 3.76 -8.65
N VAL A 42 10.74 4.73 -8.94
CA VAL A 42 9.28 4.59 -8.86
C VAL A 42 8.81 3.69 -10.01
N ILE A 43 8.13 2.59 -9.67
CA ILE A 43 7.52 1.66 -10.62
C ILE A 43 6.00 1.78 -10.71
N ALA A 44 5.36 2.36 -9.69
CA ALA A 44 3.94 2.67 -9.68
C ALA A 44 3.64 3.80 -8.68
N GLU A 45 2.56 4.54 -8.92
CA GLU A 45 2.11 5.68 -8.12
C GLU A 45 0.59 5.63 -7.99
N TYR A 46 0.07 5.90 -6.79
CA TYR A 46 -1.37 5.89 -6.48
C TYR A 46 -1.75 7.11 -5.65
N SER A 47 -2.94 7.66 -5.91
CA SER A 47 -3.56 8.64 -5.01
C SER A 47 -4.18 7.91 -3.82
N VAL A 48 -3.98 8.45 -2.62
CA VAL A 48 -4.46 7.80 -1.39
C VAL A 48 -5.29 8.75 -0.54
N ALA A 49 -6.20 8.18 0.25
CA ALA A 49 -6.91 8.90 1.30
C ALA A 49 -6.42 8.41 2.67
N PHE A 50 -6.36 9.32 3.62
CA PHE A 50 -5.84 9.07 4.97
C PHE A 50 -6.94 9.09 6.04
N GLY A 51 -6.54 9.11 7.29
CA GLY A 51 -7.41 9.42 8.43
C GLY A 51 -7.96 10.85 8.36
N ALA A 52 -9.08 11.08 9.04
CA ALA A 52 -9.76 12.39 9.00
C ALA A 52 -8.92 13.54 9.56
N ASN A 53 -7.87 13.24 10.32
CA ASN A 53 -6.87 14.21 10.82
C ASN A 53 -5.48 13.88 10.23
N PRO A 54 -5.21 14.22 8.94
CA PRO A 54 -4.04 13.71 8.22
C PRO A 54 -2.71 14.31 8.68
N VAL A 55 -2.70 15.50 9.28
CA VAL A 55 -1.49 16.24 9.62
C VAL A 55 -0.81 15.70 10.87
N GLY A 56 0.48 15.42 10.75
CA GLY A 56 1.33 14.97 11.83
C GLY A 56 1.25 13.47 12.12
N HIS A 57 2.19 12.99 12.91
CA HIS A 57 2.32 11.60 13.31
C HIS A 57 1.21 11.14 14.25
N LYS A 58 0.74 9.88 14.06
CA LYS A 58 -0.19 9.19 14.98
C LYS A 58 0.40 9.07 16.38
N GLN A 59 -0.36 9.45 17.40
CA GLN A 59 0.12 9.51 18.78
C GLN A 59 -0.67 8.62 19.75
N GLN A 60 -1.95 8.35 19.43
CA GLN A 60 -2.85 7.60 20.32
C GLN A 60 -4.00 6.97 19.53
N ALA A 61 -4.67 6.00 20.16
CA ALA A 61 -5.90 5.43 19.63
C ALA A 61 -6.96 6.52 19.44
N GLY A 62 -7.67 6.48 18.30
CA GLY A 62 -8.77 7.40 18.00
C GLY A 62 -8.38 8.83 17.62
N ASP A 63 -7.09 9.12 17.37
CA ASP A 63 -6.65 10.45 16.92
C ASP A 63 -6.84 10.69 15.42
N GLU A 64 -7.32 9.65 14.69
CA GLU A 64 -7.59 9.67 13.24
C GLU A 64 -6.38 10.04 12.38
N ARG A 65 -5.17 9.89 12.94
CA ARG A 65 -3.91 10.18 12.24
C ARG A 65 -3.30 8.91 11.66
N THR A 66 -2.65 9.08 10.52
CA THR A 66 -1.77 8.07 9.94
C THR A 66 -0.37 8.21 10.55
N PRO A 67 0.30 7.12 10.96
CA PRO A 67 1.63 7.21 11.53
C PRO A 67 2.65 7.69 10.49
N GLU A 68 3.67 8.38 10.94
CA GLU A 68 4.87 8.76 10.18
C GLU A 68 6.07 7.97 10.70
N GLY A 69 6.99 7.63 9.81
CA GLY A 69 8.18 6.87 10.15
C GLY A 69 8.38 5.66 9.26
N ARG A 70 9.22 4.73 9.73
CA ARG A 70 9.58 3.51 9.00
C ARG A 70 8.97 2.30 9.67
N TYR A 71 8.29 1.49 8.87
CA TYR A 71 7.58 0.29 9.27
C TYR A 71 7.80 -0.83 8.26
N ILE A 72 7.17 -1.97 8.51
CA ILE A 72 7.16 -3.14 7.63
C ILE A 72 5.71 -3.46 7.26
N LEU A 73 5.48 -3.82 6.02
CA LEU A 73 4.24 -4.42 5.54
C LEU A 73 4.28 -5.92 5.85
N ASP A 74 3.85 -6.32 7.05
CA ASP A 74 4.20 -7.60 7.66
C ASP A 74 3.22 -8.74 7.36
N TYR A 75 1.95 -8.46 7.07
CA TYR A 75 1.02 -9.48 6.61
C TYR A 75 -0.07 -8.92 5.69
N LYS A 76 -0.68 -9.82 4.93
CA LYS A 76 -1.80 -9.55 4.02
C LYS A 76 -3.08 -10.20 4.54
N LYS A 77 -4.21 -9.49 4.45
CA LYS A 77 -5.54 -9.95 4.83
C LYS A 77 -6.48 -9.87 3.62
N ALA A 78 -6.80 -11.04 3.03
CA ALA A 78 -7.66 -11.12 1.85
C ALA A 78 -9.16 -11.00 2.19
N ASP A 79 -9.56 -11.33 3.42
CA ASP A 79 -10.94 -11.31 3.93
C ASP A 79 -11.20 -10.04 4.77
N SER A 80 -10.68 -8.91 4.33
CA SER A 80 -10.88 -7.62 4.99
C SER A 80 -12.30 -7.07 4.75
N ASP A 81 -12.84 -6.34 5.75
CA ASP A 81 -14.08 -5.55 5.59
C ASP A 81 -13.92 -4.43 4.55
N TYR A 82 -12.67 -4.11 4.20
CA TYR A 82 -12.26 -3.11 3.22
C TYR A 82 -11.59 -3.75 2.01
N TYR A 83 -12.25 -4.73 1.37
CA TYR A 83 -11.79 -5.49 0.23
C TYR A 83 -10.58 -6.36 0.56
N LYS A 84 -9.35 -5.87 0.38
CA LYS A 84 -8.07 -6.47 0.77
C LYS A 84 -7.30 -5.48 1.61
N ALA A 85 -6.44 -5.96 2.51
CA ALA A 85 -5.63 -5.10 3.35
C ALA A 85 -4.21 -5.64 3.53
N ILE A 86 -3.23 -4.74 3.62
CA ILE A 86 -1.85 -5.05 3.98
C ILE A 86 -1.54 -4.28 5.26
N HIS A 87 -1.14 -4.99 6.31
CA HIS A 87 -0.87 -4.40 7.61
C HIS A 87 0.47 -3.67 7.63
N ILE A 88 0.49 -2.53 8.30
CA ILE A 88 1.66 -1.73 8.60
C ILE A 88 2.04 -2.01 10.07
N SER A 89 3.29 -2.36 10.35
CA SER A 89 3.78 -2.79 11.67
C SER A 89 3.82 -1.66 12.71
N TYR A 90 2.83 -0.77 12.67
CA TYR A 90 2.58 0.23 13.70
C TYR A 90 1.75 -0.40 14.86
N PRO A 91 2.02 -0.08 16.13
CA PRO A 91 3.10 0.76 16.65
C PRO A 91 4.43 0.01 16.77
N ASN A 92 5.54 0.68 16.42
CA ASN A 92 6.88 0.20 16.73
C ASN A 92 7.25 0.50 18.21
N GLU A 93 8.46 0.13 18.65
CA GLU A 93 8.87 0.33 20.06
C GLU A 93 8.95 1.81 20.45
N GLN A 94 9.32 2.70 19.53
CA GLN A 94 9.38 4.14 19.79
C GLN A 94 7.96 4.72 19.94
N ASP A 95 7.01 4.29 19.12
CA ASP A 95 5.61 4.69 19.20
C ASP A 95 5.00 4.29 20.54
N LYS A 96 5.23 3.04 20.98
CA LYS A 96 4.77 2.51 22.26
C LYS A 96 5.33 3.30 23.44
N GLN A 97 6.65 3.54 23.45
CA GLN A 97 7.31 4.32 24.50
C GLN A 97 6.78 5.76 24.53
N SER A 98 6.62 6.39 23.38
CA SER A 98 6.10 7.74 23.26
C SER A 98 4.67 7.84 23.78
N ALA A 99 3.79 6.91 23.42
CA ALA A 99 2.42 6.86 23.92
C ALA A 99 2.38 6.60 25.45
N ALA A 100 3.16 5.63 25.93
CA ALA A 100 3.26 5.29 27.35
C ALA A 100 3.73 6.48 28.22
N SER A 101 4.68 7.28 27.73
CA SER A 101 5.16 8.49 28.44
C SER A 101 4.07 9.54 28.64
N ARG A 102 3.02 9.50 27.84
CA ARG A 102 1.83 10.37 27.93
C ARG A 102 0.65 9.68 28.60
N GLY A 103 0.80 8.43 29.07
CA GLY A 103 -0.28 7.64 29.63
C GLY A 103 -1.37 7.27 28.61
N GLN A 104 -1.01 7.14 27.33
CA GLN A 104 -1.91 6.88 26.23
C GLN A 104 -1.70 5.48 25.63
N ASP A 105 -2.75 4.92 25.03
CA ASP A 105 -2.67 3.75 24.16
C ASP A 105 -2.29 4.23 22.73
N PRO A 106 -1.23 3.73 22.11
CA PRO A 106 -0.84 4.13 20.75
C PRO A 106 -1.89 3.75 19.70
N GLY A 107 -2.76 2.77 20.00
CA GLY A 107 -3.63 2.13 19.02
C GLY A 107 -2.86 1.15 18.16
N GLY A 108 -3.41 0.84 16.98
CA GLY A 108 -2.83 -0.14 16.05
C GLY A 108 -3.76 -0.41 14.88
N ALA A 109 -3.58 -1.58 14.25
CA ALA A 109 -4.36 -2.03 13.09
C ALA A 109 -4.37 -1.03 11.92
N ILE A 110 -3.24 -0.37 11.69
CA ILE A 110 -3.05 0.54 10.55
C ILE A 110 -2.77 -0.30 9.31
N MET A 111 -3.52 -0.05 8.24
CA MET A 111 -3.45 -0.84 7.01
C MET A 111 -3.45 0.04 5.77
N ILE A 112 -2.86 -0.47 4.68
CA ILE A 112 -3.19 -0.07 3.31
C ILE A 112 -4.36 -0.97 2.90
N HIS A 113 -5.48 -0.41 2.43
CA HIS A 113 -6.68 -1.18 2.09
C HIS A 113 -7.48 -0.58 0.93
N GLY A 114 -8.32 -1.41 0.32
CA GLY A 114 -9.28 -0.96 -0.67
C GLY A 114 -10.49 -0.25 -0.06
N GLN A 115 -11.55 -0.13 -0.82
CA GLN A 115 -12.78 0.52 -0.37
C GLN A 115 -13.58 -0.41 0.55
N ARG A 116 -14.38 0.17 1.43
CA ARG A 116 -15.28 -0.60 2.28
C ARG A 116 -16.21 -1.44 1.41
N ASN A 117 -16.39 -2.71 1.78
CA ASN A 117 -17.29 -3.63 1.08
C ASN A 117 -18.67 -2.99 0.95
N TRP A 118 -19.32 -3.16 -0.22
CA TRP A 118 -20.59 -2.54 -0.66
C TRP A 118 -20.50 -1.08 -1.15
N PHE A 119 -19.38 -0.37 -0.93
CA PHE A 119 -19.22 1.03 -1.33
C PHE A 119 -18.14 1.27 -2.40
N GLY A 120 -17.54 0.21 -2.95
CA GLY A 120 -16.44 0.32 -3.95
C GLY A 120 -16.82 1.14 -5.19
N TRP A 121 -18.08 1.16 -5.60
CA TRP A 121 -18.59 1.96 -6.72
C TRP A 121 -18.56 3.47 -6.44
N LEU A 122 -18.46 3.90 -5.17
CA LEU A 122 -18.32 5.31 -4.78
C LEU A 122 -16.85 5.74 -4.61
N SER A 123 -15.88 4.92 -5.03
CA SER A 123 -14.46 5.18 -4.83
C SER A 123 -14.01 6.56 -5.34
N PHE A 124 -14.57 7.01 -6.47
CA PHE A 124 -14.27 8.33 -7.03
C PHE A 124 -14.65 9.51 -6.12
N ILE A 125 -15.59 9.31 -5.19
CA ILE A 125 -15.98 10.31 -4.19
C ILE A 125 -15.16 10.13 -2.92
N THR A 126 -15.01 8.89 -2.43
CA THR A 126 -14.36 8.61 -1.15
C THR A 126 -12.87 8.92 -1.18
N GLN A 127 -12.21 8.81 -2.35
CA GLN A 127 -10.80 9.20 -2.51
C GLN A 127 -10.55 10.72 -2.43
N GLN A 128 -11.60 11.55 -2.49
CA GLN A 128 -11.46 13.00 -2.38
C GLN A 128 -11.48 13.51 -0.93
N PHE A 129 -11.73 12.63 0.03
CA PHE A 129 -11.84 12.99 1.44
C PHE A 129 -11.03 12.01 2.31
N ASN A 130 -10.36 12.52 3.31
CA ASN A 130 -9.73 11.71 4.35
C ASN A 130 -10.83 11.20 5.30
N TRP A 131 -11.10 9.90 5.26
CA TRP A 131 -12.27 9.29 5.92
C TRP A 131 -11.97 8.10 6.81
N THR A 132 -10.70 7.67 6.88
CA THR A 132 -10.31 6.51 7.66
C THR A 132 -9.99 6.90 9.12
N ASP A 133 -9.84 5.89 9.99
CA ASP A 133 -9.37 6.07 11.36
C ASP A 133 -7.82 6.06 11.47
N GLY A 134 -7.13 6.41 10.37
CA GLY A 134 -5.66 6.45 10.27
C GLY A 134 -5.05 5.45 9.30
N CYS A 135 -5.86 4.59 8.67
CA CYS A 135 -5.43 3.72 7.56
C CYS A 135 -5.20 4.51 6.26
N ILE A 136 -4.54 3.88 5.31
CA ILE A 136 -4.27 4.39 3.97
C ILE A 136 -5.22 3.69 2.99
N ALA A 137 -6.14 4.44 2.37
CA ALA A 137 -7.15 3.89 1.47
C ALA A 137 -6.81 4.18 0.01
N VAL A 138 -6.97 3.16 -0.83
CA VAL A 138 -6.85 3.20 -2.30
C VAL A 138 -8.15 2.67 -2.95
N THR A 139 -8.27 2.73 -4.27
CA THR A 139 -9.35 2.04 -4.98
C THR A 139 -9.14 0.52 -4.95
N ASN A 140 -10.19 -0.26 -5.24
CA ASN A 140 -10.06 -1.72 -5.26
C ASN A 140 -9.12 -2.22 -6.36
N ASP A 141 -9.14 -1.59 -7.54
CA ASP A 141 -8.26 -1.95 -8.66
C ASP A 141 -6.80 -1.65 -8.32
N GLU A 142 -6.52 -0.49 -7.71
CA GLU A 142 -5.19 -0.14 -7.21
C GLU A 142 -4.74 -1.09 -6.09
N MET A 143 -5.66 -1.49 -5.20
CA MET A 143 -5.35 -2.47 -4.15
C MET A 143 -4.97 -3.83 -4.72
N ASP A 144 -5.59 -4.27 -5.82
CA ASP A 144 -5.22 -5.50 -6.52
C ASP A 144 -3.80 -5.42 -7.10
N GLU A 145 -3.43 -4.29 -7.67
CA GLU A 145 -2.10 -4.06 -8.19
C GLU A 145 -1.05 -4.01 -7.06
N ILE A 146 -1.30 -3.24 -6.00
CA ILE A 146 -0.46 -3.19 -4.80
C ILE A 146 -0.30 -4.58 -4.18
N TRP A 147 -1.40 -5.34 -4.07
CA TRP A 147 -1.37 -6.71 -3.55
C TRP A 147 -0.45 -7.63 -4.34
N ARG A 148 -0.44 -7.50 -5.65
CA ARG A 148 0.41 -8.29 -6.55
C ARG A 148 1.86 -7.88 -6.50
N LEU A 149 2.13 -6.57 -6.46
CA LEU A 149 3.49 -6.00 -6.59
C LEU A 149 4.26 -5.91 -5.27
N VAL A 150 3.58 -5.88 -4.13
CA VAL A 150 4.20 -5.69 -2.81
C VAL A 150 4.27 -7.03 -2.07
N PRO A 151 5.45 -7.63 -1.91
CA PRO A 151 5.64 -8.81 -1.06
C PRO A 151 5.38 -8.52 0.42
N VAL A 152 5.09 -9.57 1.21
CA VAL A 152 5.14 -9.49 2.68
C VAL A 152 6.57 -9.20 3.13
N ASN A 153 6.73 -8.44 4.20
CA ASN A 153 7.98 -7.91 4.74
C ASN A 153 8.64 -6.80 3.91
N THR A 154 7.90 -6.18 2.99
CA THR A 154 8.37 -4.98 2.29
C THR A 154 8.45 -3.79 3.26
N PRO A 155 9.59 -3.06 3.31
CA PRO A 155 9.69 -1.83 4.09
C PRO A 155 8.80 -0.73 3.51
N ILE A 156 8.23 0.06 4.41
CA ILE A 156 7.44 1.25 4.09
C ILE A 156 7.95 2.45 4.88
N GLU A 157 8.12 3.58 4.21
CA GLU A 157 8.36 4.88 4.82
C GLU A 157 7.13 5.77 4.60
N ILE A 158 6.64 6.38 5.69
CA ILE A 158 5.51 7.33 5.66
C ILE A 158 6.04 8.66 6.17
N ARG A 159 5.90 9.70 5.39
CA ARG A 159 6.36 11.04 5.70
C ARG A 159 5.27 12.10 5.46
N GLU A 160 5.45 13.27 6.07
CA GLU A 160 4.64 14.45 5.83
C GLU A 160 4.80 14.93 4.41
#